data_04c8cd1dc610fff73be7176bce92ac30
#
_entry.id   04c8cd1dc610fff73be7176bce92ac30
#
_cell.length_a   1.000
_cell.length_b   1.000
_cell.length_c   1.000
_cell.angle_alpha   90.00
_cell.angle_beta   90.00
_cell.angle_gamma   90.00
#
_symmetry.space_group_name_H-M   'P 1'
#
loop_
_entity.id
_entity.type
_entity.pdbx_description
1 polymer ?
#
loop_
_entity_poly.entity_id
_entity_poly.type
_entity_poly.pdbx_seq_one_letter_code
_entity_poly.pdbx_strand_id
1 'polypeptide(L)'
;MANHERNKKILLELVKQPLNNRCADCGAADPDWASYKLGVFVCLTCSGIHRSLSSRVKSIKLDYWEDELVEFMKANGNASAQALYEKAVPAYYYQPQESDCIVLREQWIRAKYERMEFTGETKYPPISYTTGFYEGMLWKKGKENTQFLKRKFVLSEREFTLTYFNKENESKGPKAVISIKDLNATFQPDKIGHPHGLQLTYQDDNHTRNLYVYHESPEEIVSWYNAIRAARYAYLKTAYPTGSDEELIPKITRNYLKEGYMEKTGPLQKEPFKKRWFILDSQNRKLFYFKGQLDAEELGVIFIGTESKGYSVKEYVPKHARGNKWKCGVMVATPERQFVFMCEQEREQREWLDALKQVLHRPMAPQDYTVEASMKYKR
;
A
#
# COMPACT_ATOMS: atom_id res chain seq x y z
N MET A 1 43.19 17.63 6.36
CA MET A 1 42.62 16.63 7.32
C MET A 1 41.76 17.30 8.40
N ALA A 2 42.22 18.38 9.08
CA ALA A 2 41.46 19.02 10.14
C ALA A 2 40.08 19.55 9.75
N ASN A 3 39.93 20.16 8.57
CA ASN A 3 38.64 20.66 8.09
C ASN A 3 37.65 19.53 7.77
N HIS A 4 38.15 18.41 7.23
CA HIS A 4 37.29 17.25 6.94
C HIS A 4 36.63 16.68 8.18
N GLU A 5 37.39 16.41 9.22
CA GLU A 5 36.86 15.88 10.48
C GLU A 5 35.90 16.85 11.19
N ARG A 6 36.23 18.16 11.14
CA ARG A 6 35.35 19.21 11.66
C ARG A 6 34.02 19.24 10.91
N ASN A 7 34.04 19.25 9.57
CA ASN A 7 32.85 19.30 8.73
C ASN A 7 31.98 18.07 8.88
N LYS A 8 32.58 16.88 8.94
CA LYS A 8 31.89 15.63 9.24
C LYS A 8 31.18 15.68 10.60
N LYS A 9 31.86 16.17 11.65
CA LYS A 9 31.27 16.31 12.98
C LYS A 9 30.07 17.26 12.97
N ILE A 10 30.17 18.40 12.27
CA ILE A 10 29.06 19.35 12.13
C ILE A 10 27.86 18.67 11.47
N LEU A 11 28.06 17.98 10.34
CA LEU A 11 26.97 17.29 9.62
C LEU A 11 26.33 16.20 10.47
N LEU A 12 27.12 15.44 11.23
CA LEU A 12 26.61 14.42 12.14
C LEU A 12 25.76 15.01 13.29
N GLU A 13 26.08 16.23 13.73
CA GLU A 13 25.23 16.95 14.70
C GLU A 13 23.97 17.51 14.04
N LEU A 14 24.04 18.02 12.81
CA LEU A 14 22.87 18.49 12.06
C LEU A 14 21.85 17.39 11.83
N VAL A 15 22.30 16.18 11.49
CA VAL A 15 21.42 15.01 11.27
C VAL A 15 20.65 14.62 12.53
N LYS A 16 21.17 14.84 13.72
CA LYS A 16 20.48 14.54 14.98
C LYS A 16 19.32 15.49 15.29
N GLN A 17 19.27 16.62 14.62
CA GLN A 17 18.21 17.60 14.84
C GLN A 17 16.84 17.07 14.40
N PRO A 18 15.74 17.53 15.02
CA PRO A 18 14.39 17.18 14.61
C PRO A 18 14.19 17.39 13.10
N LEU A 19 13.46 16.50 12.45
CA LEU A 19 13.22 16.36 11.01
C LEU A 19 14.45 15.94 10.19
N ASN A 20 15.67 16.38 10.51
CA ASN A 20 16.89 15.92 9.86
C ASN A 20 17.25 14.48 10.22
N ASN A 21 16.80 13.99 11.37
CA ASN A 21 17.03 12.61 11.84
C ASN A 21 16.14 11.57 11.12
N ARG A 22 15.38 12.03 10.13
CA ARG A 22 14.61 11.19 9.24
C ARG A 22 14.82 11.59 7.79
N CYS A 23 14.79 10.60 6.90
CA CYS A 23 14.86 10.84 5.47
C CYS A 23 13.75 11.82 5.03
N ALA A 24 14.12 12.90 4.33
CA ALA A 24 13.18 13.90 3.84
C ALA A 24 12.10 13.35 2.91
N ASP A 25 12.31 12.16 2.33
CA ASP A 25 11.43 11.62 1.30
C ASP A 25 10.60 10.41 1.76
N CYS A 26 11.17 9.50 2.52
CA CYS A 26 10.47 8.29 2.96
C CYS A 26 10.38 8.12 4.49
N GLY A 27 10.91 9.06 5.26
CA GLY A 27 10.87 9.02 6.71
C GLY A 27 11.77 7.96 7.37
N ALA A 28 12.62 7.25 6.63
CA ALA A 28 13.57 6.29 7.18
C ALA A 28 14.45 6.95 8.25
N ALA A 29 14.71 6.25 9.35
CA ALA A 29 15.52 6.77 10.44
C ALA A 29 16.99 6.92 10.05
N ASP A 30 17.68 7.82 10.74
CA ASP A 30 19.13 8.01 10.70
C ASP A 30 19.71 8.10 9.26
N PRO A 31 19.25 9.07 8.43
CA PRO A 31 19.79 9.26 7.08
C PRO A 31 21.27 9.63 7.13
N ASP A 32 22.09 9.01 6.29
CA ASP A 32 23.54 9.24 6.21
C ASP A 32 24.00 9.78 4.86
N TRP A 33 23.08 10.25 4.05
CA TRP A 33 23.29 10.95 2.80
C TRP A 33 22.65 12.33 2.82
N ALA A 34 23.14 13.24 1.99
CA ALA A 34 22.53 14.56 1.82
C ALA A 34 22.60 15.02 0.37
N SER A 35 21.53 15.67 -0.09
CA SER A 35 21.55 16.47 -1.32
C SER A 35 21.97 17.88 -0.98
N TYR A 36 23.20 18.25 -1.36
CA TYR A 36 23.74 19.57 -1.08
C TYR A 36 23.28 20.67 -2.07
N LYS A 37 22.49 20.32 -3.08
CA LYS A 37 21.75 21.29 -3.90
C LYS A 37 20.38 21.65 -3.31
N LEU A 38 19.74 20.70 -2.66
CA LEU A 38 18.40 20.86 -2.09
C LEU A 38 18.44 21.15 -0.59
N GLY A 39 19.56 20.90 0.07
CA GLY A 39 19.71 21.08 1.49
C GLY A 39 18.96 20.03 2.31
N VAL A 40 18.83 18.80 1.84
CA VAL A 40 18.06 17.73 2.51
C VAL A 40 18.92 16.54 2.88
N PHE A 41 18.58 15.94 4.03
CA PHE A 41 19.13 14.67 4.51
C PHE A 41 18.23 13.52 4.08
N VAL A 42 18.80 12.50 3.45
CA VAL A 42 18.08 11.38 2.85
C VAL A 42 18.76 10.04 3.14
N CYS A 43 17.99 8.96 3.10
CA CYS A 43 18.53 7.62 3.23
C CYS A 43 19.26 7.16 1.96
N LEU A 44 19.99 6.04 2.05
CA LEU A 44 20.74 5.46 0.93
C LEU A 44 19.86 5.23 -0.31
N THR A 45 18.67 4.64 -0.13
CA THR A 45 17.77 4.34 -1.24
C THR A 45 17.29 5.62 -1.94
N CYS A 46 16.84 6.62 -1.19
CA CYS A 46 16.40 7.91 -1.75
C CYS A 46 17.57 8.67 -2.38
N SER A 47 18.78 8.58 -1.83
CA SER A 47 19.97 9.19 -2.45
C SER A 47 20.25 8.64 -3.84
N GLY A 48 20.02 7.34 -4.06
CA GLY A 48 20.09 6.70 -5.37
C GLY A 48 19.09 7.30 -6.38
N ILE A 49 17.88 7.56 -5.94
CA ILE A 49 16.86 8.23 -6.75
C ILE A 49 17.27 9.67 -7.07
N HIS A 50 17.74 10.43 -6.08
CA HIS A 50 18.24 11.79 -6.29
C HIS A 50 19.35 11.87 -7.34
N ARG A 51 20.25 10.89 -7.39
CA ARG A 51 21.29 10.84 -8.43
C ARG A 51 20.70 10.75 -9.84
N SER A 52 19.60 10.00 -10.01
CA SER A 52 18.92 9.88 -11.30
C SER A 52 18.26 11.19 -11.75
N LEU A 53 18.01 12.12 -10.83
CA LEU A 53 17.43 13.45 -11.08
C LEU A 53 18.47 14.54 -11.32
N SER A 54 19.73 14.21 -11.56
CA SER A 54 20.81 15.19 -11.60
C SER A 54 21.01 15.99 -10.30
N SER A 55 20.37 15.58 -9.22
CA SER A 55 20.60 16.10 -7.89
C SER A 55 21.90 15.54 -7.33
N ARG A 56 22.76 16.41 -6.86
CA ARG A 56 24.07 16.00 -6.34
C ARG A 56 23.96 15.62 -4.89
N VAL A 57 24.35 14.39 -4.57
CA VAL A 57 24.34 13.84 -3.21
C VAL A 57 25.73 13.42 -2.77
N LYS A 58 25.99 13.55 -1.47
CA LYS A 58 27.20 13.08 -0.81
C LYS A 58 26.84 12.26 0.43
N SER A 59 27.68 11.26 0.73
CA SER A 59 27.64 10.57 2.01
C SER A 59 28.18 11.49 3.10
N ILE A 60 27.48 11.59 4.21
CA ILE A 60 27.93 12.36 5.37
C ILE A 60 29.17 11.74 6.00
N LYS A 61 29.27 10.41 5.95
CA LYS A 61 30.36 9.65 6.63
C LYS A 61 31.56 9.40 5.74
N LEU A 62 31.39 9.26 4.43
CA LEU A 62 32.40 8.76 3.51
C LEU A 62 32.99 9.82 2.59
N ASP A 63 32.23 10.84 2.23
CA ASP A 63 32.65 11.83 1.25
C ASP A 63 33.33 13.05 1.92
N TYR A 64 34.17 13.73 1.15
CA TYR A 64 34.71 15.03 1.56
C TYR A 64 33.65 16.12 1.39
N TRP A 65 33.52 16.98 2.39
CA TRP A 65 32.59 18.10 2.40
C TRP A 65 33.36 19.43 2.49
N GLU A 66 33.17 20.27 1.51
CA GLU A 66 33.67 21.62 1.46
C GLU A 66 32.93 22.52 2.47
N ASP A 67 33.60 23.53 3.03
CA ASP A 67 33.04 24.40 4.05
C ASP A 67 31.76 25.10 3.58
N GLU A 68 31.70 25.55 2.32
CA GLU A 68 30.54 26.20 1.69
C GLU A 68 29.31 25.27 1.65
N LEU A 69 29.52 23.99 1.37
CA LEU A 69 28.42 22.99 1.35
C LEU A 69 27.87 22.70 2.77
N VAL A 70 28.79 22.69 3.75
CA VAL A 70 28.39 22.52 5.16
C VAL A 70 27.59 23.72 5.64
N GLU A 71 28.01 24.94 5.33
CA GLU A 71 27.28 26.17 5.64
C GLU A 71 25.89 26.18 4.96
N PHE A 72 25.82 25.72 3.70
CA PHE A 72 24.54 25.57 3.01
C PHE A 72 23.60 24.58 3.73
N MET A 73 24.13 23.43 4.17
CA MET A 73 23.33 22.45 4.93
C MET A 73 22.86 23.00 6.28
N LYS A 74 23.69 23.82 6.96
CA LYS A 74 23.29 24.53 8.21
C LYS A 74 22.16 25.51 7.99
N ALA A 75 22.22 26.27 6.88
CA ALA A 75 21.21 27.28 6.55
C ALA A 75 19.89 26.68 6.07
N ASN A 76 19.87 25.43 5.68
CA ASN A 76 18.72 24.72 5.14
C ASN A 76 18.32 23.53 6.05
N GLY A 77 18.16 22.36 5.49
CA GLY A 77 17.73 21.15 6.20
C GLY A 77 16.33 20.71 5.80
N ASN A 78 15.88 19.59 6.38
CA ASN A 78 14.62 18.98 6.00
C ASN A 78 13.40 19.87 6.31
N ALA A 79 13.45 20.66 7.39
CA ALA A 79 12.38 21.60 7.73
C ALA A 79 12.16 22.67 6.65
N SER A 80 13.24 23.28 6.18
CA SER A 80 13.16 24.30 5.12
C SER A 80 12.67 23.72 3.80
N ALA A 81 13.15 22.52 3.45
CA ALA A 81 12.71 21.82 2.25
C ALA A 81 11.22 21.43 2.34
N GLN A 82 10.76 20.93 3.46
CA GLN A 82 9.35 20.61 3.70
C GLN A 82 8.47 21.85 3.54
N ALA A 83 8.86 22.99 4.16
CA ALA A 83 8.12 24.23 4.06
C ALA A 83 8.00 24.76 2.61
N LEU A 84 8.97 24.47 1.77
CA LEU A 84 8.98 24.90 0.36
C LEU A 84 8.30 23.88 -0.56
N TYR A 85 8.75 22.62 -0.52
CA TYR A 85 8.38 21.61 -1.52
C TYR A 85 7.13 20.83 -1.14
N GLU A 86 6.68 20.88 0.11
CA GLU A 86 5.49 20.17 0.59
C GLU A 86 4.40 21.14 1.11
N LYS A 87 4.49 22.41 0.76
CA LYS A 87 3.57 23.46 1.22
C LYS A 87 2.10 23.18 0.91
N ALA A 88 1.82 22.55 -0.22
CA ALA A 88 0.47 22.31 -0.72
C ALA A 88 0.25 20.88 -1.22
N VAL A 89 0.72 19.89 -0.45
CA VAL A 89 0.45 18.47 -0.76
C VAL A 89 -1.04 18.18 -0.53
N PRO A 90 -1.76 17.69 -1.55
CA PRO A 90 -3.17 17.30 -1.36
C PRO A 90 -3.31 16.21 -0.29
N ALA A 91 -4.36 16.27 0.53
CA ALA A 91 -4.62 15.32 1.61
C ALA A 91 -4.67 13.87 1.13
N TYR A 92 -5.14 13.62 -0.08
CA TYR A 92 -5.23 12.29 -0.68
C TYR A 92 -3.92 11.80 -1.32
N TYR A 93 -2.92 12.69 -1.55
CA TYR A 93 -1.68 12.27 -2.19
C TYR A 93 -0.89 11.32 -1.29
N TYR A 94 -0.44 10.21 -1.86
CA TYR A 94 0.28 9.21 -1.09
C TYR A 94 1.74 9.62 -0.88
N GLN A 95 2.10 9.84 0.36
CA GLN A 95 3.49 10.10 0.77
C GLN A 95 4.15 8.77 1.17
N PRO A 96 5.18 8.32 0.45
CA PRO A 96 5.74 6.99 0.64
C PRO A 96 6.54 6.87 1.93
N GLN A 97 6.57 5.65 2.46
CA GLN A 97 7.36 5.23 3.60
C GLN A 97 8.56 4.37 3.17
N GLU A 98 9.46 4.09 4.10
CA GLU A 98 10.67 3.29 3.87
C GLU A 98 10.38 1.89 3.27
N SER A 99 9.27 1.26 3.66
CA SER A 99 8.87 -0.06 3.19
C SER A 99 8.19 -0.06 1.82
N ASP A 100 7.86 1.11 1.27
CA ASP A 100 7.16 1.20 -0.01
C ASP A 100 8.06 0.89 -1.21
N CYS A 101 7.44 0.46 -2.31
CA CYS A 101 8.15 0.15 -3.54
C CYS A 101 8.82 1.38 -4.16
N ILE A 102 9.86 1.12 -4.96
CA ILE A 102 10.71 2.17 -5.54
C ILE A 102 9.91 3.15 -6.40
N VAL A 103 8.93 2.69 -7.17
CA VAL A 103 8.15 3.56 -8.05
C VAL A 103 7.41 4.66 -7.27
N LEU A 104 6.87 4.36 -6.10
CA LEU A 104 6.21 5.36 -5.24
C LEU A 104 7.21 6.40 -4.72
N ARG A 105 8.38 5.95 -4.24
CA ARG A 105 9.42 6.86 -3.74
C ARG A 105 10.00 7.72 -4.86
N GLU A 106 10.26 7.14 -6.02
CA GLU A 106 10.78 7.87 -7.17
C GLU A 106 9.81 8.97 -7.61
N GLN A 107 8.54 8.64 -7.78
CA GLN A 107 7.56 9.61 -8.27
C GLN A 107 7.25 10.69 -7.22
N TRP A 108 7.31 10.38 -5.93
CA TRP A 108 7.24 11.38 -4.87
C TRP A 108 8.40 12.38 -4.93
N ILE A 109 9.64 11.89 -5.08
CA ILE A 109 10.83 12.72 -5.19
C ILE A 109 10.78 13.61 -6.45
N ARG A 110 10.35 13.05 -7.59
CA ARG A 110 10.18 13.81 -8.83
C ARG A 110 9.09 14.87 -8.71
N ALA A 111 7.94 14.52 -8.11
CA ALA A 111 6.85 15.48 -7.88
C ALA A 111 7.30 16.67 -7.03
N LYS A 112 8.05 16.40 -5.94
CA LYS A 112 8.56 17.43 -5.04
C LYS A 112 9.58 18.33 -5.70
N TYR A 113 10.66 17.76 -6.21
CA TYR A 113 11.87 18.53 -6.55
C TYR A 113 12.05 18.80 -8.04
N GLU A 114 11.53 17.96 -8.91
CA GLU A 114 11.65 18.11 -10.36
C GLU A 114 10.43 18.85 -10.93
N ARG A 115 9.23 18.38 -10.64
CA ARG A 115 7.98 18.97 -11.12
C ARG A 115 7.42 20.08 -10.22
N MET A 116 7.96 20.20 -8.99
CA MET A 116 7.57 21.22 -8.01
C MET A 116 6.04 21.32 -7.82
N GLU A 117 5.38 20.14 -7.75
CA GLU A 117 3.92 20.05 -7.76
C GLU A 117 3.26 20.66 -6.50
N PHE A 118 3.99 20.70 -5.38
CA PHE A 118 3.41 21.03 -4.07
C PHE A 118 3.92 22.37 -3.47
N THR A 119 4.49 23.24 -4.28
CA THR A 119 4.98 24.56 -3.82
C THR A 119 3.85 25.56 -3.52
N GLY A 120 2.63 25.23 -3.88
CA GLY A 120 1.47 26.13 -3.75
C GLY A 120 1.25 27.06 -4.92
N GLU A 121 2.09 26.97 -5.97
CA GLU A 121 1.88 27.66 -7.24
C GLU A 121 0.79 26.96 -8.05
N THR A 122 -0.08 27.73 -8.68
CA THR A 122 -1.10 27.20 -9.59
C THR A 122 -0.42 26.63 -10.84
N LYS A 123 -0.61 25.34 -11.09
CA LYS A 123 -0.13 24.68 -12.31
C LYS A 123 -1.14 24.83 -13.44
N TYR A 124 -0.66 25.11 -14.63
CA TYR A 124 -1.47 25.16 -15.83
C TYR A 124 -0.75 24.44 -16.97
N PRO A 125 -1.37 23.41 -17.63
CA PRO A 125 -2.66 22.82 -17.26
C PRO A 125 -2.67 22.22 -15.84
N PRO A 126 -3.84 22.02 -15.24
CA PRO A 126 -3.95 21.38 -13.92
C PRO A 126 -3.31 19.99 -13.96
N ILE A 127 -2.73 19.56 -12.84
CA ILE A 127 -2.14 18.23 -12.72
C ILE A 127 -3.26 17.19 -12.93
N SER A 128 -3.03 16.23 -13.82
CA SER A 128 -4.07 15.33 -14.32
C SER A 128 -4.85 14.57 -13.25
N TYR A 129 -4.18 14.10 -12.19
CA TYR A 129 -4.84 13.37 -11.08
C TYR A 129 -5.68 14.27 -10.15
N THR A 130 -5.65 15.59 -10.31
CA THR A 130 -6.43 16.54 -9.49
C THR A 130 -7.75 16.96 -10.11
N THR A 131 -8.03 16.55 -11.34
CA THR A 131 -9.17 17.05 -12.13
C THR A 131 -10.51 16.36 -11.81
N GLY A 132 -10.49 15.28 -11.04
CA GLY A 132 -11.68 14.47 -10.76
C GLY A 132 -12.11 13.56 -11.92
N PHE A 133 -11.39 13.59 -13.05
CA PHE A 133 -11.59 12.72 -14.18
C PHE A 133 -10.23 12.24 -14.70
N TYR A 134 -10.08 10.93 -14.86
CA TYR A 134 -8.83 10.34 -15.34
C TYR A 134 -9.13 9.19 -16.31
N GLU A 135 -8.54 9.23 -17.49
CA GLU A 135 -8.70 8.15 -18.46
C GLU A 135 -7.38 7.75 -19.10
N GLY A 136 -7.26 6.52 -19.49
CA GLY A 136 -6.07 6.01 -20.14
C GLY A 136 -6.08 4.50 -20.31
N MET A 137 -5.00 4.00 -20.87
CA MET A 137 -4.80 2.57 -21.12
C MET A 137 -3.94 1.95 -20.01
N LEU A 138 -4.43 0.85 -19.45
CA LEU A 138 -3.65 0.02 -18.52
C LEU A 138 -3.55 -1.40 -19.07
N TRP A 139 -2.42 -2.06 -18.81
CA TRP A 139 -2.29 -3.48 -18.98
C TRP A 139 -3.01 -4.19 -17.84
N LYS A 140 -3.99 -5.03 -18.18
CA LYS A 140 -4.80 -5.77 -17.22
C LYS A 140 -4.68 -7.26 -17.45
N LYS A 141 -4.41 -8.01 -16.38
CA LYS A 141 -4.37 -9.48 -16.41
C LYS A 141 -5.74 -10.05 -16.82
N GLY A 142 -5.73 -11.03 -17.71
CA GLY A 142 -6.93 -11.82 -18.05
C GLY A 142 -7.45 -12.63 -16.86
N LYS A 143 -8.75 -12.96 -16.87
CA LYS A 143 -9.37 -13.76 -15.79
C LYS A 143 -8.83 -15.18 -15.75
N GLU A 144 -8.75 -15.84 -16.91
CA GLU A 144 -8.45 -17.27 -17.04
C GLU A 144 -7.02 -17.58 -17.48
N ASN A 145 -6.29 -16.56 -17.92
CA ASN A 145 -4.92 -16.72 -18.39
C ASN A 145 -3.96 -15.77 -17.69
N THR A 146 -2.67 -15.97 -17.90
CA THR A 146 -1.61 -15.13 -17.32
C THR A 146 -1.27 -13.90 -18.15
N GLN A 147 -1.92 -13.71 -19.31
CA GLN A 147 -1.62 -12.63 -20.23
C GLN A 147 -2.21 -11.32 -19.74
N PHE A 148 -1.43 -10.25 -19.90
CA PHE A 148 -1.88 -8.88 -19.74
C PHE A 148 -2.28 -8.31 -21.09
N LEU A 149 -3.45 -7.66 -21.13
CA LEU A 149 -4.00 -7.04 -22.32
C LEU A 149 -4.31 -5.57 -22.03
N LYS A 150 -4.02 -4.70 -22.99
CA LYS A 150 -4.38 -3.28 -22.88
C LYS A 150 -5.89 -3.12 -22.78
N ARG A 151 -6.34 -2.31 -21.82
CA ARG A 151 -7.74 -1.97 -21.59
C ARG A 151 -7.86 -0.50 -21.28
N LYS A 152 -8.89 0.14 -21.83
CA LYS A 152 -9.23 1.51 -21.48
C LYS A 152 -9.88 1.55 -20.12
N PHE A 153 -9.40 2.42 -19.24
CA PHE A 153 -9.98 2.73 -17.94
C PHE A 153 -10.42 4.18 -17.90
N VAL A 154 -11.55 4.43 -17.25
CA VAL A 154 -12.11 5.76 -17.04
C VAL A 154 -12.51 5.89 -15.56
N LEU A 155 -11.91 6.85 -14.88
CA LEU A 155 -12.24 7.23 -13.51
C LEU A 155 -13.05 8.50 -13.51
N SER A 156 -14.20 8.50 -12.86
CA SER A 156 -15.06 9.66 -12.67
C SER A 156 -15.32 9.87 -11.18
N GLU A 157 -14.78 10.95 -10.60
CA GLU A 157 -15.09 11.36 -9.25
C GLU A 157 -16.56 11.77 -9.11
N ARG A 158 -17.10 12.46 -10.12
CA ARG A 158 -18.50 12.89 -10.15
C ARG A 158 -19.49 11.74 -10.01
N GLU A 159 -19.21 10.61 -10.67
CA GLU A 159 -20.06 9.43 -10.65
C GLU A 159 -19.63 8.41 -9.58
N PHE A 160 -18.50 8.64 -8.92
CA PHE A 160 -17.85 7.69 -8.02
C PHE A 160 -17.66 6.31 -8.62
N THR A 161 -17.16 6.27 -9.87
CA THR A 161 -16.93 5.02 -10.60
C THR A 161 -15.55 4.94 -11.22
N LEU A 162 -15.03 3.70 -11.29
CA LEU A 162 -13.94 3.30 -12.16
C LEU A 162 -14.51 2.30 -13.18
N THR A 163 -14.47 2.66 -14.45
CA THR A 163 -15.03 1.85 -15.53
C THR A 163 -13.90 1.33 -16.41
N TYR A 164 -13.98 0.09 -16.89
CA TYR A 164 -13.06 -0.38 -17.92
C TYR A 164 -13.75 -1.10 -19.08
N PHE A 165 -13.10 -1.09 -20.24
CA PHE A 165 -13.60 -1.59 -21.51
C PHE A 165 -12.68 -2.68 -22.06
N ASN A 166 -13.24 -3.66 -22.76
CA ASN A 166 -12.46 -4.78 -23.33
C ASN A 166 -11.52 -4.37 -24.47
N LYS A 167 -11.86 -3.29 -25.22
CA LYS A 167 -11.06 -2.73 -26.31
C LYS A 167 -11.15 -1.21 -26.27
N GLU A 168 -10.31 -0.53 -27.06
CA GLU A 168 -10.39 0.92 -27.24
C GLU A 168 -11.77 1.38 -27.77
N ASN A 169 -12.45 0.48 -28.49
CA ASN A 169 -13.76 0.76 -29.03
C ASN A 169 -14.86 0.56 -27.97
N GLU A 170 -15.39 1.66 -27.46
CA GLU A 170 -16.45 1.71 -26.45
C GLU A 170 -17.83 1.26 -26.96
N SER A 171 -17.96 0.95 -28.26
CA SER A 171 -19.22 0.64 -28.92
C SER A 171 -20.00 -0.54 -28.32
N LYS A 172 -19.31 -1.43 -27.58
CA LYS A 172 -19.93 -2.58 -26.92
C LYS A 172 -20.27 -2.33 -25.43
N GLY A 173 -20.10 -1.09 -24.96
CA GLY A 173 -20.29 -0.74 -23.56
C GLY A 173 -19.17 -1.20 -22.64
N PRO A 174 -19.23 -0.82 -21.35
CA PRO A 174 -18.22 -1.15 -20.36
C PRO A 174 -18.24 -2.66 -20.00
N LYS A 175 -17.06 -3.22 -19.75
CA LYS A 175 -16.93 -4.58 -19.21
C LYS A 175 -17.29 -4.63 -17.73
N ALA A 176 -16.95 -3.60 -16.99
CA ALA A 176 -17.36 -3.43 -15.60
C ALA A 176 -17.39 -1.94 -15.24
N VAL A 177 -18.33 -1.62 -14.35
CA VAL A 177 -18.45 -0.33 -13.67
C VAL A 177 -18.25 -0.59 -12.17
N ILE A 178 -17.15 -0.09 -11.64
CA ILE A 178 -16.70 -0.38 -10.27
C ILE A 178 -17.02 0.82 -9.41
N SER A 179 -17.72 0.61 -8.29
CA SER A 179 -17.97 1.67 -7.31
C SER A 179 -16.70 2.07 -6.58
N ILE A 180 -16.45 3.35 -6.46
CA ILE A 180 -15.35 3.92 -5.67
C ILE A 180 -15.52 3.63 -4.17
N LYS A 181 -16.75 3.45 -3.70
CA LYS A 181 -17.08 3.15 -2.31
C LYS A 181 -16.20 2.04 -1.70
N ASP A 182 -16.06 0.92 -2.42
CA ASP A 182 -15.36 -0.26 -1.93
C ASP A 182 -14.04 -0.52 -2.65
N LEU A 183 -13.65 0.37 -3.57
CA LEU A 183 -12.41 0.25 -4.33
C LEU A 183 -11.20 0.47 -3.42
N ASN A 184 -10.24 -0.44 -3.50
CA ASN A 184 -8.93 -0.33 -2.87
C ASN A 184 -7.84 -0.51 -3.91
N ALA A 185 -6.76 0.26 -3.82
CA ALA A 185 -5.61 0.16 -4.70
C ALA A 185 -4.34 -0.01 -3.87
N THR A 186 -3.54 -1.03 -4.18
CA THR A 186 -2.25 -1.30 -3.50
C THR A 186 -1.19 -1.70 -4.52
N PHE A 187 0.00 -1.14 -4.39
CA PHE A 187 1.13 -1.58 -5.20
C PHE A 187 1.60 -2.98 -4.77
N GLN A 188 1.74 -3.88 -5.73
CA GLN A 188 2.12 -5.28 -5.54
C GLN A 188 3.12 -5.72 -6.64
N PRO A 189 4.29 -5.06 -6.77
CA PRO A 189 5.22 -5.32 -7.87
C PRO A 189 5.72 -6.75 -7.89
N ASP A 190 6.11 -7.31 -6.76
CA ASP A 190 6.66 -8.67 -6.66
C ASP A 190 5.60 -9.73 -7.00
N LYS A 191 4.39 -9.55 -6.50
CA LYS A 191 3.26 -10.45 -6.74
C LYS A 191 2.81 -10.45 -8.20
N ILE A 192 2.76 -9.27 -8.83
CA ILE A 192 2.34 -9.09 -10.22
C ILE A 192 3.47 -9.43 -11.20
N GLY A 193 4.72 -9.34 -10.74
CA GLY A 193 5.90 -9.56 -11.57
C GLY A 193 6.20 -8.39 -12.50
N HIS A 194 5.80 -7.18 -12.13
CA HIS A 194 6.10 -5.93 -12.84
C HIS A 194 6.38 -4.82 -11.83
N PRO A 195 7.45 -4.00 -12.01
CA PRO A 195 7.83 -2.95 -11.06
C PRO A 195 6.73 -1.89 -10.83
N HIS A 196 5.81 -1.75 -11.77
CA HIS A 196 4.67 -0.82 -11.71
C HIS A 196 3.34 -1.56 -11.49
N GLY A 197 3.38 -2.75 -10.91
CA GLY A 197 2.20 -3.57 -10.68
C GLY A 197 1.30 -3.00 -9.58
N LEU A 198 0.02 -2.80 -9.91
CA LEU A 198 -1.02 -2.26 -9.03
C LEU A 198 -2.17 -3.26 -8.94
N GLN A 199 -2.56 -3.60 -7.72
CA GLN A 199 -3.75 -4.41 -7.44
C GLN A 199 -4.92 -3.50 -7.11
N LEU A 200 -6.04 -3.68 -7.81
CA LEU A 200 -7.32 -3.04 -7.54
C LEU A 200 -8.26 -4.08 -6.96
N THR A 201 -8.79 -3.83 -5.77
CA THR A 201 -9.73 -4.73 -5.09
C THR A 201 -11.06 -4.02 -4.89
N TYR A 202 -12.16 -4.68 -5.22
CA TYR A 202 -13.50 -4.12 -5.13
C TYR A 202 -14.55 -5.18 -4.81
N GLN A 203 -15.76 -4.74 -4.48
CA GLN A 203 -16.92 -5.61 -4.25
C GLN A 203 -17.79 -5.69 -5.51
N ASP A 204 -18.21 -6.89 -5.87
CA ASP A 204 -19.14 -7.18 -6.96
C ASP A 204 -20.08 -8.28 -6.49
N ASP A 205 -21.39 -8.01 -6.44
CA ASP A 205 -22.42 -8.93 -5.92
C ASP A 205 -22.03 -9.58 -4.56
N ASN A 206 -21.52 -8.77 -3.65
CA ASN A 206 -21.04 -9.22 -2.34
C ASN A 206 -19.78 -10.12 -2.37
N HIS A 207 -19.13 -10.32 -3.49
CA HIS A 207 -17.86 -11.02 -3.61
C HIS A 207 -16.73 -10.03 -3.80
N THR A 208 -15.57 -10.35 -3.22
CA THR A 208 -14.36 -9.56 -3.43
C THR A 208 -13.71 -9.97 -4.74
N ARG A 209 -13.41 -8.98 -5.57
CA ARG A 209 -12.71 -9.17 -6.84
C ARG A 209 -11.42 -8.37 -6.90
N ASN A 210 -10.44 -8.93 -7.57
CA ASN A 210 -9.14 -8.31 -7.81
C ASN A 210 -8.92 -8.11 -9.31
N LEU A 211 -8.42 -6.93 -9.66
CA LEU A 211 -7.80 -6.66 -10.95
C LEU A 211 -6.30 -6.43 -10.72
N TYR A 212 -5.48 -7.01 -11.56
CA TYR A 212 -4.03 -6.79 -11.57
C TYR A 212 -3.68 -6.01 -12.81
N VAL A 213 -3.12 -4.82 -12.62
CA VAL A 213 -2.83 -3.89 -13.70
C VAL A 213 -1.41 -3.35 -13.58
N TYR A 214 -0.86 -2.85 -14.68
CA TYR A 214 0.36 -2.05 -14.69
C TYR A 214 0.34 -1.05 -15.85
N HIS A 215 1.20 -0.07 -15.78
CA HIS A 215 1.55 0.82 -16.88
C HIS A 215 3.07 0.84 -17.06
N GLU A 216 3.54 1.00 -18.29
CA GLU A 216 4.98 1.03 -18.59
C GLU A 216 5.65 2.28 -18.01
N SER A 217 4.94 3.41 -18.01
CA SER A 217 5.40 4.66 -17.40
C SER A 217 5.18 4.64 -15.87
N PRO A 218 6.24 4.85 -15.09
CA PRO A 218 6.13 4.98 -13.63
C PRO A 218 5.29 6.21 -13.22
N GLU A 219 5.37 7.31 -13.96
CA GLU A 219 4.57 8.50 -13.70
C GLU A 219 3.08 8.24 -13.90
N GLU A 220 2.70 7.56 -14.99
CA GLU A 220 1.31 7.24 -15.28
C GLU A 220 0.68 6.32 -14.23
N ILE A 221 1.36 5.26 -13.81
CA ILE A 221 0.78 4.35 -12.81
C ILE A 221 0.61 5.02 -11.44
N VAL A 222 1.53 5.90 -11.05
CA VAL A 222 1.41 6.66 -9.80
C VAL A 222 0.34 7.75 -9.93
N SER A 223 0.17 8.35 -11.09
CA SER A 223 -0.93 9.28 -11.38
C SER A 223 -2.29 8.57 -11.29
N TRP A 224 -2.44 7.38 -11.84
CA TRP A 224 -3.62 6.52 -11.64
C TRP A 224 -3.89 6.24 -10.16
N TYR A 225 -2.85 5.87 -9.43
CA TYR A 225 -2.95 5.60 -8.00
C TYR A 225 -3.46 6.81 -7.21
N ASN A 226 -2.87 7.98 -7.44
CA ASN A 226 -3.30 9.21 -6.76
C ASN A 226 -4.66 9.72 -7.25
N ALA A 227 -5.04 9.51 -8.52
CA ALA A 227 -6.37 9.82 -9.01
C ALA A 227 -7.44 8.94 -8.33
N ILE A 228 -7.18 7.65 -8.16
CA ILE A 228 -8.06 6.74 -7.40
C ILE A 228 -8.15 7.17 -5.94
N ARG A 229 -7.05 7.55 -5.31
CA ARG A 229 -7.05 8.07 -3.95
C ARG A 229 -7.83 9.37 -3.82
N ALA A 230 -7.73 10.28 -4.80
CA ALA A 230 -8.52 11.51 -4.86
C ALA A 230 -10.02 11.22 -4.91
N ALA A 231 -10.45 10.33 -5.79
CA ALA A 231 -11.85 9.91 -5.90
C ALA A 231 -12.35 9.21 -4.61
N ARG A 232 -11.51 8.37 -4.00
CA ARG A 232 -11.79 7.75 -2.70
C ARG A 232 -11.98 8.80 -1.60
N TYR A 233 -11.08 9.77 -1.53
CA TYR A 233 -11.16 10.85 -0.54
C TYR A 233 -12.42 11.69 -0.74
N ALA A 234 -12.74 12.08 -1.97
CA ALA A 234 -13.98 12.80 -2.30
C ALA A 234 -15.23 12.02 -1.89
N TYR A 235 -15.25 10.70 -2.16
CA TYR A 235 -16.32 9.82 -1.70
C TYR A 235 -16.44 9.82 -0.17
N LEU A 236 -15.33 9.66 0.55
CA LEU A 236 -15.32 9.63 2.02
C LEU A 236 -15.80 10.96 2.61
N LYS A 237 -15.39 12.09 2.05
CA LYS A 237 -15.87 13.42 2.46
C LYS A 237 -17.38 13.58 2.24
N THR A 238 -17.91 13.04 1.15
CA THR A 238 -19.34 13.07 0.85
C THR A 238 -20.14 12.14 1.78
N ALA A 239 -19.62 10.94 2.02
CA ALA A 239 -20.27 9.95 2.89
C ALA A 239 -20.18 10.31 4.39
N TYR A 240 -19.12 10.99 4.79
CA TYR A 240 -18.84 11.39 6.17
C TYR A 240 -18.50 12.90 6.24
N PRO A 241 -19.48 13.79 6.04
CA PRO A 241 -19.21 15.22 5.89
C PRO A 241 -18.63 15.88 7.14
N THR A 242 -18.82 15.27 8.31
CA THR A 242 -18.25 15.76 9.60
C THR A 242 -16.91 15.11 9.96
N GLY A 243 -16.44 14.13 9.16
CA GLY A 243 -15.17 13.44 9.40
C GLY A 243 -13.97 14.35 9.19
N SER A 244 -13.02 14.33 10.11
CA SER A 244 -11.75 15.05 9.97
C SER A 244 -10.82 14.33 8.98
N ASP A 245 -9.82 15.04 8.46
CA ASP A 245 -8.83 14.44 7.56
C ASP A 245 -8.02 13.34 8.27
N GLU A 246 -7.72 13.53 9.58
CA GLU A 246 -7.05 12.51 10.39
C GLU A 246 -7.84 11.20 10.47
N GLU A 247 -9.17 11.27 10.45
CA GLU A 247 -10.04 10.08 10.45
C GLU A 247 -10.22 9.47 9.05
N LEU A 248 -10.28 10.30 8.01
CA LEU A 248 -10.63 9.87 6.65
C LEU A 248 -9.42 9.42 5.84
N ILE A 249 -8.27 10.09 5.95
CA ILE A 249 -7.06 9.76 5.19
C ILE A 249 -6.62 8.29 5.38
N PRO A 250 -6.58 7.73 6.61
CA PRO A 250 -6.23 6.32 6.80
C PRO A 250 -7.19 5.33 6.13
N LYS A 251 -8.41 5.77 5.78
CA LYS A 251 -9.43 4.94 5.12
C LYS A 251 -9.37 4.98 3.60
N ILE A 252 -8.56 5.85 3.02
CA ILE A 252 -8.43 5.98 1.56
C ILE A 252 -7.86 4.69 0.96
N THR A 253 -6.78 4.16 1.55
CA THR A 253 -6.15 2.91 1.12
C THR A 253 -6.11 1.93 2.29
N ARG A 254 -6.49 0.68 2.05
CA ARG A 254 -6.35 -0.42 3.00
C ARG A 254 -5.12 -1.24 2.63
N ASN A 255 -4.07 -1.16 3.44
CA ASN A 255 -2.93 -2.05 3.33
C ASN A 255 -3.25 -3.36 4.04
N TYR A 256 -2.99 -4.47 3.37
CA TYR A 256 -3.20 -5.78 3.96
C TYR A 256 -2.11 -6.08 5.00
N LEU A 257 -2.54 -6.55 6.17
CA LEU A 257 -1.63 -6.80 7.28
C LEU A 257 -0.69 -7.96 6.99
N LYS A 258 -1.19 -9.00 6.33
CA LYS A 258 -0.40 -10.14 5.89
C LYS A 258 -1.02 -10.82 4.68
N GLU A 259 -0.17 -11.29 3.78
CA GLU A 259 -0.52 -12.13 2.66
C GLU A 259 0.42 -13.35 2.61
N GLY A 260 -0.04 -14.47 2.10
CA GLY A 260 0.78 -15.66 1.92
C GLY A 260 0.00 -16.93 1.68
N TYR A 261 0.73 -18.00 1.34
CA TYR A 261 0.16 -19.32 1.19
C TYR A 261 0.03 -20.04 2.53
N MET A 262 -1.10 -20.70 2.73
CA MET A 262 -1.30 -21.73 3.73
C MET A 262 -2.10 -22.86 3.10
N GLU A 263 -1.99 -24.08 3.63
CA GLU A 263 -2.88 -25.18 3.27
C GLU A 263 -4.12 -25.15 4.17
N LYS A 264 -5.29 -25.39 3.60
CA LYS A 264 -6.59 -25.36 4.28
C LYS A 264 -7.36 -26.65 4.00
N THR A 265 -7.95 -27.24 5.04
CA THR A 265 -8.91 -28.34 4.91
C THR A 265 -10.35 -27.81 4.76
N GLY A 266 -11.27 -28.67 4.37
CA GLY A 266 -12.70 -28.35 4.26
C GLY A 266 -13.43 -28.26 5.61
N PRO A 267 -14.78 -28.04 5.57
CA PRO A 267 -15.57 -27.81 6.78
C PRO A 267 -15.58 -28.95 7.78
N LEU A 268 -15.55 -30.18 7.30
CA LEU A 268 -15.58 -31.37 8.15
C LEU A 268 -14.20 -31.77 8.70
N GLN A 269 -13.12 -31.05 8.28
CA GLN A 269 -11.73 -31.33 8.63
C GLN A 269 -11.26 -32.76 8.27
N LYS A 270 -11.98 -33.41 7.36
CA LYS A 270 -11.68 -34.74 6.81
C LYS A 270 -11.19 -34.67 5.36
N GLU A 271 -11.46 -33.53 4.72
CA GLU A 271 -11.08 -33.30 3.34
C GLU A 271 -9.56 -33.04 3.23
N PRO A 272 -8.93 -33.37 2.08
CA PRO A 272 -7.53 -33.09 1.85
C PRO A 272 -7.19 -31.62 2.03
N PHE A 273 -6.04 -31.33 2.60
CA PHE A 273 -5.50 -29.97 2.66
C PHE A 273 -5.18 -29.49 1.24
N LYS A 274 -5.62 -28.25 0.94
CA LYS A 274 -5.38 -27.59 -0.35
C LYS A 274 -4.66 -26.28 -0.14
N LYS A 275 -3.60 -26.02 -0.89
CA LYS A 275 -2.86 -24.76 -0.87
C LYS A 275 -3.75 -23.63 -1.35
N ARG A 276 -3.78 -22.52 -0.58
CA ARG A 276 -4.59 -21.33 -0.85
C ARG A 276 -3.77 -20.09 -0.55
N TRP A 277 -4.01 -19.04 -1.33
CA TRP A 277 -3.47 -17.72 -1.04
C TRP A 277 -4.40 -16.99 -0.08
N PHE A 278 -3.86 -16.49 1.04
CA PHE A 278 -4.61 -15.77 2.06
C PHE A 278 -4.22 -14.30 2.08
N ILE A 279 -5.21 -13.43 2.33
CA ILE A 279 -5.05 -11.99 2.51
C ILE A 279 -5.79 -11.57 3.78
N LEU A 280 -5.08 -10.98 4.73
CA LEU A 280 -5.67 -10.45 5.96
C LEU A 280 -5.87 -8.94 5.85
N ASP A 281 -7.12 -8.52 5.69
CA ASP A 281 -7.56 -7.14 5.82
C ASP A 281 -7.88 -6.85 7.29
N SER A 282 -6.96 -6.20 7.99
CA SER A 282 -7.12 -5.89 9.41
C SER A 282 -8.17 -4.82 9.66
N GLN A 283 -8.38 -3.87 8.75
CA GLN A 283 -9.38 -2.80 8.93
C GLN A 283 -10.80 -3.34 8.93
N ASN A 284 -11.11 -4.23 7.97
CA ASN A 284 -12.42 -4.86 7.85
C ASN A 284 -12.53 -6.21 8.60
N ARG A 285 -11.49 -6.63 9.30
CA ARG A 285 -11.43 -7.88 10.08
C ARG A 285 -11.74 -9.12 9.23
N LYS A 286 -11.24 -9.15 7.98
CA LYS A 286 -11.52 -10.21 7.00
C LYS A 286 -10.25 -10.95 6.61
N LEU A 287 -10.31 -12.28 6.69
CA LEU A 287 -9.31 -13.17 6.12
C LEU A 287 -9.90 -13.78 4.86
N PHE A 288 -9.44 -13.30 3.69
CA PHE A 288 -9.82 -13.83 2.38
C PHE A 288 -8.93 -15.01 2.00
N TYR A 289 -9.47 -15.93 1.21
CA TYR A 289 -8.64 -16.94 0.57
C TYR A 289 -9.03 -17.17 -0.88
N PHE A 290 -8.00 -17.39 -1.70
CA PHE A 290 -8.04 -17.52 -3.15
C PHE A 290 -7.37 -18.84 -3.55
N LYS A 291 -7.63 -19.36 -4.75
CA LYS A 291 -6.92 -20.52 -5.28
C LYS A 291 -5.41 -20.22 -5.47
N GLY A 292 -5.08 -19.04 -5.97
CA GLY A 292 -3.72 -18.55 -6.15
C GLY A 292 -3.60 -17.05 -5.92
N GLN A 293 -2.36 -16.56 -5.87
CA GLN A 293 -2.06 -15.17 -5.50
C GLN A 293 -2.56 -14.12 -6.51
N LEU A 294 -2.81 -14.50 -7.75
CA LEU A 294 -3.29 -13.63 -8.83
C LEU A 294 -4.70 -13.97 -9.30
N ASP A 295 -5.48 -14.68 -8.49
CA ASP A 295 -6.86 -14.98 -8.83
C ASP A 295 -7.75 -13.75 -8.65
N ALA A 296 -8.67 -13.59 -9.58
CA ALA A 296 -9.60 -12.46 -9.60
C ALA A 296 -10.70 -12.60 -8.54
N GLU A 297 -11.11 -13.82 -8.19
CA GLU A 297 -12.26 -14.08 -7.34
C GLU A 297 -11.86 -14.85 -6.08
N GLU A 298 -12.42 -14.43 -4.95
CA GLU A 298 -12.25 -15.14 -3.69
C GLU A 298 -12.98 -16.50 -3.70
N LEU A 299 -12.41 -17.48 -3.03
CA LEU A 299 -13.08 -18.75 -2.71
C LEU A 299 -13.86 -18.67 -1.42
N GLY A 300 -13.56 -17.71 -0.57
CA GLY A 300 -14.29 -17.45 0.65
C GLY A 300 -13.59 -16.42 1.53
N VAL A 301 -14.29 -16.06 2.60
CA VAL A 301 -13.86 -15.06 3.57
C VAL A 301 -14.25 -15.49 4.97
N ILE A 302 -13.39 -15.18 5.94
CA ILE A 302 -13.60 -15.47 7.37
C ILE A 302 -13.52 -14.13 8.10
N PHE A 303 -14.56 -13.82 8.87
CA PHE A 303 -14.55 -12.68 9.77
C PHE A 303 -13.77 -13.02 11.04
N ILE A 304 -12.93 -12.11 11.50
CA ILE A 304 -12.15 -12.26 12.74
C ILE A 304 -12.69 -11.27 13.77
N GLY A 305 -13.54 -11.75 14.66
CA GLY A 305 -14.07 -10.97 15.76
C GLY A 305 -13.12 -10.86 16.95
N THR A 306 -13.66 -10.69 18.15
CA THR A 306 -12.89 -10.63 19.41
C THR A 306 -13.14 -11.87 20.26
N GLU A 307 -12.26 -12.13 21.23
CA GLU A 307 -12.39 -13.27 22.15
C GLU A 307 -13.71 -13.23 22.93
N SER A 308 -14.15 -12.05 23.37
CA SER A 308 -15.41 -11.85 24.05
C SER A 308 -16.65 -12.24 23.22
N LYS A 309 -16.48 -12.37 21.90
CA LYS A 309 -17.53 -12.77 20.95
C LYS A 309 -17.38 -14.21 20.47
N GLY A 310 -16.51 -15.00 21.10
CA GLY A 310 -16.32 -16.42 20.80
C GLY A 310 -15.34 -16.69 19.64
N TYR A 311 -14.50 -15.72 19.29
CA TYR A 311 -13.41 -15.92 18.33
C TYR A 311 -12.13 -16.26 19.06
N SER A 312 -11.30 -17.12 18.47
CA SER A 312 -9.95 -17.42 19.00
C SER A 312 -8.98 -17.79 17.91
N VAL A 313 -7.70 -17.56 18.18
CA VAL A 313 -6.59 -17.91 17.30
C VAL A 313 -5.52 -18.60 18.12
N LYS A 314 -5.10 -19.79 17.74
CA LYS A 314 -4.09 -20.57 18.46
C LYS A 314 -3.27 -21.48 17.55
N GLU A 315 -2.13 -21.93 18.05
CA GLU A 315 -1.37 -23.02 17.44
C GLU A 315 -2.22 -24.30 17.40
N TYR A 316 -1.98 -25.09 16.36
CA TYR A 316 -2.70 -26.35 16.18
C TYR A 316 -1.78 -27.44 15.60
N VAL A 317 -1.84 -28.63 16.21
CA VAL A 317 -1.19 -29.83 15.68
C VAL A 317 -2.26 -30.88 15.49
N PRO A 318 -2.47 -31.39 14.27
CA PRO A 318 -3.45 -32.44 14.01
C PRO A 318 -3.13 -33.72 14.80
N LYS A 319 -4.10 -34.30 15.50
CA LYS A 319 -3.93 -35.43 16.40
C LYS A 319 -3.37 -36.71 15.76
N HIS A 320 -3.51 -36.87 14.45
CA HIS A 320 -3.10 -38.08 13.73
C HIS A 320 -2.06 -37.81 12.64
N ALA A 321 -1.49 -36.62 12.60
CA ALA A 321 -0.51 -36.25 11.59
C ALA A 321 0.88 -36.75 11.94
N ARG A 322 1.53 -37.45 11.01
CA ARG A 322 2.93 -37.89 11.13
C ARG A 322 3.84 -37.05 10.22
N GLY A 323 4.96 -36.63 10.77
CA GLY A 323 5.97 -35.86 10.04
C GLY A 323 5.98 -34.35 10.34
N ASN A 324 7.09 -33.70 10.00
CA ASN A 324 7.34 -32.27 10.34
C ASN A 324 6.38 -31.31 9.64
N LYS A 325 5.82 -31.68 8.51
CA LYS A 325 4.85 -30.87 7.74
C LYS A 325 3.65 -30.44 8.56
N TRP A 326 3.25 -31.21 9.58
CA TRP A 326 2.04 -30.98 10.37
C TRP A 326 2.27 -30.28 11.71
N LYS A 327 3.46 -29.72 11.92
CA LYS A 327 3.79 -29.03 13.18
C LYS A 327 3.44 -27.53 13.18
N CYS A 328 3.24 -26.94 12.00
CA CYS A 328 3.07 -25.51 11.83
C CYS A 328 1.60 -25.11 11.55
N GLY A 329 0.68 -25.63 12.35
CA GLY A 329 -0.75 -25.36 12.21
C GLY A 329 -1.22 -24.12 12.93
N VAL A 330 -2.24 -23.48 12.34
CA VAL A 330 -2.98 -22.34 12.89
C VAL A 330 -4.45 -22.70 12.92
N MET A 331 -5.08 -22.57 14.08
CA MET A 331 -6.53 -22.73 14.21
C MET A 331 -7.17 -21.37 14.45
N VAL A 332 -8.17 -21.04 13.64
CA VAL A 332 -9.06 -19.91 13.83
C VAL A 332 -10.45 -20.46 14.18
N ALA A 333 -10.90 -20.20 15.39
CA ALA A 333 -12.26 -20.53 15.80
C ALA A 333 -13.16 -19.30 15.69
N THR A 334 -14.32 -19.51 15.13
CA THR A 334 -15.44 -18.55 15.11
C THR A 334 -16.61 -19.13 15.91
N PRO A 335 -17.62 -18.35 16.28
CA PRO A 335 -18.81 -18.89 16.95
C PRO A 335 -19.49 -20.06 16.21
N GLU A 336 -19.29 -20.14 14.89
CA GLU A 336 -19.98 -21.12 14.06
C GLU A 336 -19.15 -22.35 13.74
N ARG A 337 -17.82 -22.20 13.59
CA ARG A 337 -16.93 -23.32 13.22
C ARG A 337 -15.45 -23.02 13.47
N GLN A 338 -14.65 -24.07 13.37
CA GLN A 338 -13.20 -23.99 13.42
C GLN A 338 -12.59 -24.12 12.02
N PHE A 339 -11.58 -23.33 11.75
CA PHE A 339 -10.78 -23.39 10.54
C PHE A 339 -9.36 -23.81 10.91
N VAL A 340 -8.81 -24.76 10.15
CA VAL A 340 -7.46 -25.27 10.36
C VAL A 340 -6.62 -24.94 9.13
N PHE A 341 -5.49 -24.28 9.36
CA PHE A 341 -4.51 -23.92 8.35
C PHE A 341 -3.15 -24.54 8.70
N MET A 342 -2.39 -24.91 7.67
CA MET A 342 -1.04 -25.44 7.82
C MET A 342 -0.06 -24.54 7.06
N CYS A 343 0.97 -24.05 7.74
CA CYS A 343 2.08 -23.32 7.16
C CYS A 343 3.23 -24.29 6.81
N GLU A 344 4.07 -23.93 5.85
CA GLU A 344 5.24 -24.72 5.49
C GLU A 344 6.35 -24.65 6.54
N GLN A 345 6.50 -23.47 7.18
CA GLN A 345 7.59 -23.16 8.11
C GLN A 345 7.05 -22.56 9.42
N GLU A 346 7.79 -22.81 10.49
CA GLU A 346 7.48 -22.27 11.82
C GLU A 346 7.49 -20.73 11.86
N ARG A 347 8.36 -20.10 11.07
CA ARG A 347 8.38 -18.64 10.91
C ARG A 347 7.07 -18.11 10.37
N GLU A 348 6.55 -18.72 9.30
CA GLU A 348 5.27 -18.33 8.69
C GLU A 348 4.10 -18.53 9.65
N GLN A 349 4.11 -19.64 10.41
CA GLN A 349 3.12 -19.91 11.45
C GLN A 349 3.10 -18.78 12.49
N ARG A 350 4.26 -18.39 13.01
CA ARG A 350 4.37 -17.29 13.99
C ARG A 350 3.85 -15.97 13.40
N GLU A 351 4.28 -15.63 12.20
CA GLU A 351 3.84 -14.40 11.52
C GLU A 351 2.32 -14.35 11.32
N TRP A 352 1.69 -15.49 10.96
CA TRP A 352 0.23 -15.57 10.84
C TRP A 352 -0.48 -15.49 12.19
N LEU A 353 0.04 -16.18 13.20
CA LEU A 353 -0.50 -16.10 14.57
C LEU A 353 -0.47 -14.66 15.10
N ASP A 354 0.65 -13.98 14.95
CA ASP A 354 0.82 -12.59 15.41
C ASP A 354 -0.14 -11.65 14.67
N ALA A 355 -0.22 -11.75 13.35
CA ALA A 355 -1.12 -10.92 12.55
C ALA A 355 -2.60 -11.14 12.89
N LEU A 356 -3.03 -12.40 13.01
CA LEU A 356 -4.41 -12.74 13.37
C LEU A 356 -4.75 -12.33 14.80
N LYS A 357 -3.84 -12.51 15.77
CA LYS A 357 -4.01 -12.07 17.15
C LYS A 357 -4.07 -10.54 17.27
N GLN A 358 -3.32 -9.81 16.45
CA GLN A 358 -3.42 -8.36 16.40
C GLN A 358 -4.84 -7.89 16.04
N VAL A 359 -5.49 -8.56 15.08
CA VAL A 359 -6.89 -8.27 14.74
C VAL A 359 -7.83 -8.70 15.86
N LEU A 360 -7.64 -9.91 16.41
CA LEU A 360 -8.46 -10.48 17.48
C LEU A 360 -8.52 -9.58 18.73
N HIS A 361 -7.36 -9.02 19.15
CA HIS A 361 -7.24 -8.21 20.36
C HIS A 361 -7.72 -6.77 20.19
N ARG A 362 -7.89 -6.29 18.96
CA ARG A 362 -8.43 -4.96 18.70
C ARG A 362 -9.93 -4.94 19.06
N PRO A 363 -10.42 -3.97 19.84
CA PRO A 363 -11.85 -3.81 20.10
C PRO A 363 -12.64 -3.64 18.80
N MET A 364 -13.85 -4.21 18.76
CA MET A 364 -14.76 -4.01 17.62
C MET A 364 -15.44 -2.66 17.69
N ALA A 365 -15.40 -1.92 16.58
CA ALA A 365 -16.13 -0.68 16.37
C ALA A 365 -17.58 -0.99 15.88
N PRO A 366 -18.52 -0.04 15.94
CA PRO A 366 -19.88 -0.25 15.43
C PRO A 366 -19.94 -0.77 14.00
N GLN A 367 -19.06 -0.30 13.12
CA GLN A 367 -18.96 -0.74 11.73
C GLN A 367 -18.56 -2.22 11.60
N ASP A 368 -17.75 -2.73 12.52
CA ASP A 368 -17.32 -4.13 12.51
C ASP A 368 -18.49 -5.09 12.72
N TYR A 369 -19.47 -4.71 13.55
CA TYR A 369 -20.70 -5.49 13.75
C TYR A 369 -21.57 -5.55 12.49
N THR A 370 -21.62 -4.46 11.72
CA THR A 370 -22.32 -4.42 10.43
C THR A 370 -21.66 -5.37 9.43
N VAL A 371 -20.33 -5.37 9.37
CA VAL A 371 -19.55 -6.28 8.52
C VAL A 371 -19.81 -7.73 8.93
N GLU A 372 -19.73 -8.06 10.22
CA GLU A 372 -20.01 -9.40 10.74
C GLU A 372 -21.43 -9.87 10.37
N ALA A 373 -22.43 -9.03 10.59
CA ALA A 373 -23.82 -9.33 10.26
C ALA A 373 -24.01 -9.61 8.76
N SER A 374 -23.44 -8.76 7.90
CA SER A 374 -23.53 -8.94 6.44
C SER A 374 -22.96 -10.27 5.95
N MET A 375 -21.96 -10.81 6.65
CA MET A 375 -21.35 -12.09 6.30
C MET A 375 -22.17 -13.29 6.77
N LYS A 376 -22.95 -13.17 7.84
CA LYS A 376 -23.86 -14.24 8.33
C LYS A 376 -25.02 -14.47 7.37
N TYR A 377 -25.47 -13.43 6.65
CA TYR A 377 -26.58 -13.54 5.69
C TYR A 377 -26.15 -13.99 4.28
N LYS A 378 -24.86 -14.22 4.04
CA LYS A 378 -24.32 -14.69 2.75
C LYS A 378 -24.38 -16.22 2.53
N ARG A 379 -25.14 -16.95 3.34
CA ARG A 379 -25.30 -18.40 3.24
C ARG A 379 -26.53 -18.82 2.46
#